data_e2595191c500b697c036741f24780c6c
#
_entry.id   e2595191c500b697c036741f24780c6c
#
_cell.length_a   1.000
_cell.length_b   1.000
_cell.length_c   1.000
_cell.angle_alpha   90.00
_cell.angle_beta   90.00
_cell.angle_gamma   90.00
#
_symmetry.space_group_name_H-M   'P 1'
#
loop_
_entity.id
_entity.type
_entity.pdbx_description
1 polymer ?
#
loop_
_entity_poly.entity_id
_entity_poly.type
_entity_poly.pdbx_seq_one_letter_code
_entity_poly.pdbx_strand_id
1 'polypeptide(L)'
;MKANIVLLPGDGIGPEVVGEAVRVLDAIAEQFKHEWVYQERLMGGCSIDRFGSSLTDETLADCQAADAVLLGAVGGPKWDDPNARDRPERGLLALRKGLGVFANLRPVKVHPALIDSSPLKPEKLQGVDILVIRELTGGLYFGWPKGRDVKDGRERAVDTLEYYDYEIRRVMELAFALAKGRKRKVTSVDKANVLESSRLWRQIAVRVGAAHPEVALEHVLVDTAAMRLITGPAGMDVVVTENMFGDILTDEASVLAGSMGMLPSASLGEGQAGLYEPIHGSAPDIAGQGIANPIGMILSAAMLLRHSLGLETEAAAIERAVDEAITAGARTADLGGKLTTQQMADEIIRRL
;
A
#
# COMPACT_ATOMS: atom_id res chain seq x y z
N MET A 1 -18.93 18.01 -3.97
CA MET A 1 -18.19 17.92 -2.69
C MET A 1 -16.94 18.77 -2.81
N LYS A 2 -16.46 19.37 -1.71
CA LYS A 2 -15.13 20.01 -1.63
C LYS A 2 -14.27 19.23 -0.67
N ALA A 3 -12.99 18.94 -1.05
CA ALA A 3 -12.05 18.22 -0.20
C ALA A 3 -10.64 18.81 -0.32
N ASN A 4 -9.89 18.76 0.79
CA ASN A 4 -8.51 19.17 0.89
C ASN A 4 -7.61 17.93 0.82
N ILE A 5 -6.72 17.87 -0.16
CA ILE A 5 -5.84 16.73 -0.40
C ILE A 5 -4.39 17.22 -0.31
N VAL A 6 -3.62 16.66 0.61
CA VAL A 6 -2.19 16.91 0.65
C VAL A 6 -1.49 15.99 -0.33
N LEU A 7 -0.68 16.56 -1.20
CA LEU A 7 0.16 15.86 -2.15
C LEU A 7 1.59 15.81 -1.62
N LEU A 8 2.16 14.62 -1.55
CA LEU A 8 3.53 14.34 -1.19
C LEU A 8 4.22 13.62 -2.36
N PRO A 9 4.65 14.33 -3.42
CA PRO A 9 5.24 13.68 -4.59
C PRO A 9 6.47 12.83 -4.21
N GLY A 10 7.30 13.30 -3.28
CA GLY A 10 8.44 12.57 -2.76
C GLY A 10 9.61 12.52 -3.73
N ASP A 11 10.19 11.33 -3.92
CA ASP A 11 11.46 11.10 -4.60
C ASP A 11 11.28 10.28 -5.89
N GLY A 12 12.31 10.31 -6.74
CA GLY A 12 12.39 9.47 -7.94
C GLY A 12 11.24 9.66 -8.92
N ILE A 13 10.50 8.58 -9.24
CA ILE A 13 9.33 8.62 -10.13
C ILE A 13 8.07 9.19 -9.44
N GLY A 14 8.11 9.42 -8.14
CA GLY A 14 6.94 9.90 -7.37
C GLY A 14 6.28 11.14 -7.96
N PRO A 15 7.02 12.23 -8.30
CA PRO A 15 6.44 13.41 -8.94
C PRO A 15 5.72 13.11 -10.26
N GLU A 16 6.26 12.21 -11.08
CA GLU A 16 5.66 11.82 -12.36
C GLU A 16 4.31 11.13 -12.17
N VAL A 17 4.27 10.10 -11.31
CA VAL A 17 3.05 9.31 -11.10
C VAL A 17 1.98 10.06 -10.32
N VAL A 18 2.36 10.93 -9.36
CA VAL A 18 1.41 11.81 -8.64
C VAL A 18 0.79 12.82 -9.60
N GLY A 19 1.59 13.43 -10.48
CA GLY A 19 1.07 14.36 -11.47
C GLY A 19 -0.02 13.74 -12.34
N GLU A 20 0.16 12.49 -12.78
CA GLU A 20 -0.85 11.80 -13.58
C GLU A 20 -2.09 11.40 -12.77
N ALA A 21 -1.93 11.01 -11.50
CA ALA A 21 -3.08 10.74 -10.64
C ALA A 21 -3.90 12.01 -10.36
N VAL A 22 -3.25 13.17 -10.19
CA VAL A 22 -3.94 14.47 -10.07
C VAL A 22 -4.75 14.78 -11.33
N ARG A 23 -4.21 14.56 -12.53
CA ARG A 23 -4.95 14.74 -13.79
C ARG A 23 -6.22 13.87 -13.85
N VAL A 24 -6.14 12.64 -13.38
CA VAL A 24 -7.30 11.73 -13.31
C VAL A 24 -8.31 12.22 -12.27
N LEU A 25 -7.85 12.66 -11.10
CA LEU A 25 -8.73 13.26 -10.07
C LEU A 25 -9.43 14.52 -10.58
N ASP A 26 -8.74 15.39 -11.34
CA ASP A 26 -9.31 16.59 -11.92
C ASP A 26 -10.39 16.25 -12.96
N ALA A 27 -10.17 15.23 -13.80
CA ALA A 27 -11.17 14.76 -14.75
C ALA A 27 -12.44 14.23 -14.04
N ILE A 28 -12.26 13.48 -12.93
CA ILE A 28 -13.38 13.06 -12.07
C ILE A 28 -14.08 14.26 -11.44
N ALA A 29 -13.34 15.25 -10.95
CA ALA A 29 -13.91 16.46 -10.36
C ALA A 29 -14.79 17.21 -11.36
N GLU A 30 -14.35 17.37 -12.61
CA GLU A 30 -15.11 17.99 -13.66
C GLU A 30 -16.41 17.21 -13.98
N GLN A 31 -16.29 15.88 -14.15
CA GLN A 31 -17.42 15.00 -14.49
C GLN A 31 -18.50 14.96 -13.41
N PHE A 32 -18.10 14.86 -12.13
CA PHE A 32 -18.99 14.69 -10.98
C PHE A 32 -19.24 15.99 -10.20
N LYS A 33 -18.69 17.13 -10.66
CA LYS A 33 -18.84 18.47 -10.06
C LYS A 33 -18.33 18.53 -8.62
N HIS A 34 -17.11 18.04 -8.41
CA HIS A 34 -16.37 18.19 -7.17
C HIS A 34 -15.37 19.35 -7.27
N GLU A 35 -14.83 19.76 -6.13
CA GLU A 35 -13.75 20.75 -5.99
C GLU A 35 -12.65 20.17 -5.12
N TRP A 36 -11.49 19.91 -5.70
CA TRP A 36 -10.33 19.49 -4.94
C TRP A 36 -9.42 20.67 -4.65
N VAL A 37 -8.95 20.80 -3.40
CA VAL A 37 -7.94 21.76 -3.00
C VAL A 37 -6.67 20.98 -2.71
N TYR A 38 -5.69 21.12 -3.58
CA TYR A 38 -4.42 20.44 -3.43
C TYR A 38 -3.41 21.32 -2.67
N GLN A 39 -2.70 20.70 -1.74
CA GLN A 39 -1.60 21.32 -1.02
C GLN A 39 -0.37 20.42 -1.16
N GLU A 40 0.62 20.87 -1.93
CA GLU A 40 1.85 20.12 -2.12
C GLU A 40 2.84 20.39 -0.98
N ARG A 41 3.48 19.32 -0.47
CA ARG A 41 4.50 19.36 0.57
C ARG A 41 5.67 18.44 0.21
N LEU A 42 6.85 18.77 0.70
CA LEU A 42 8.04 17.92 0.56
C LEU A 42 8.07 16.87 1.65
N MET A 43 8.43 15.63 1.23
CA MET A 43 8.64 14.49 2.11
C MET A 43 9.67 13.55 1.50
N GLY A 44 10.41 12.83 2.33
CA GLY A 44 11.44 11.90 1.89
C GLY A 44 12.81 12.56 1.70
N GLY A 45 13.56 12.10 0.71
CA GLY A 45 14.91 12.59 0.41
C GLY A 45 14.93 14.03 -0.06
N CYS A 46 13.96 14.46 -0.85
CA CYS A 46 13.82 15.86 -1.27
C CYS A 46 13.59 16.81 -0.08
N SER A 47 12.90 16.36 0.96
CA SER A 47 12.72 17.11 2.21
C SER A 47 14.00 17.15 3.03
N ILE A 48 14.76 16.04 3.10
CA ILE A 48 16.09 16.03 3.74
C ILE A 48 17.02 17.04 3.06
N ASP A 49 17.05 17.07 1.74
CA ASP A 49 17.90 18.01 0.98
C ASP A 49 17.53 19.47 1.24
N ARG A 50 16.26 19.76 1.42
CA ARG A 50 15.77 21.14 1.61
C ARG A 50 15.80 21.61 3.05
N PHE A 51 15.44 20.74 3.99
CA PHE A 51 15.17 21.10 5.38
C PHE A 51 16.03 20.33 6.40
N GLY A 52 16.80 19.32 5.96
CA GLY A 52 17.57 18.45 6.86
C GLY A 52 16.70 17.43 7.62
N SER A 53 15.44 17.27 7.23
CA SER A 53 14.49 16.31 7.84
C SER A 53 13.66 15.66 6.76
N SER A 54 13.43 14.34 6.89
CA SER A 54 12.61 13.56 5.97
C SER A 54 11.12 13.88 6.05
N LEU A 55 10.66 14.40 7.19
CA LEU A 55 9.31 14.89 7.45
C LEU A 55 9.40 16.07 8.42
N THR A 56 8.90 17.25 8.01
CA THR A 56 8.83 18.42 8.90
C THR A 56 7.54 18.39 9.73
N ASP A 57 7.54 19.06 10.90
CA ASP A 57 6.35 19.19 11.74
C ASP A 57 5.21 19.92 10.99
N GLU A 58 5.55 20.91 10.14
CA GLU A 58 4.58 21.61 9.30
C GLU A 58 3.91 20.66 8.30
N THR A 59 4.70 19.85 7.58
CA THR A 59 4.16 18.86 6.64
C THR A 59 3.24 17.86 7.36
N LEU A 60 3.65 17.38 8.54
CA LEU A 60 2.83 16.46 9.33
C LEU A 60 1.52 17.12 9.77
N ALA A 61 1.56 18.38 10.25
CA ALA A 61 0.36 19.10 10.67
C ALA A 61 -0.63 19.31 9.51
N ASP A 62 -0.13 19.66 8.31
CA ASP A 62 -0.97 19.78 7.12
C ASP A 62 -1.61 18.45 6.71
N CYS A 63 -0.85 17.34 6.78
CA CYS A 63 -1.39 16.01 6.52
C CYS A 63 -2.46 15.60 7.52
N GLN A 64 -2.31 15.96 8.79
CA GLN A 64 -3.31 15.69 9.84
C GLN A 64 -4.59 16.52 9.67
N ALA A 65 -4.49 17.71 9.07
CA ALA A 65 -5.63 18.60 8.83
C ALA A 65 -6.35 18.33 7.51
N ALA A 66 -5.77 17.54 6.63
CA ALA A 66 -6.35 17.20 5.32
C ALA A 66 -7.43 16.13 5.40
N ASP A 67 -8.30 16.08 4.38
CA ASP A 67 -9.28 15.00 4.22
C ASP A 67 -8.59 13.69 3.74
N ALA A 68 -7.47 13.81 3.02
CA ALA A 68 -6.68 12.68 2.55
C ALA A 68 -5.25 13.10 2.18
N VAL A 69 -4.32 12.14 2.19
CA VAL A 69 -2.92 12.33 1.80
C VAL A 69 -2.56 11.39 0.67
N LEU A 70 -2.03 11.93 -0.42
CA LEU A 70 -1.57 11.20 -1.60
C LEU A 70 -0.04 11.26 -1.67
N LEU A 71 0.63 10.12 -1.55
CA LEU A 71 2.09 10.01 -1.51
C LEU A 71 2.58 9.25 -2.76
N GLY A 72 3.59 9.81 -3.45
CA GLY A 72 4.19 9.17 -4.62
C GLY A 72 5.15 8.05 -4.23
N ALA A 73 6.37 8.40 -3.89
CA ALA A 73 7.39 7.46 -3.45
C ALA A 73 8.46 8.16 -2.61
N VAL A 74 9.20 7.41 -1.80
CA VAL A 74 10.30 7.95 -1.00
C VAL A 74 11.55 7.08 -1.14
N GLY A 75 12.73 7.69 -0.95
CA GLY A 75 13.99 6.98 -0.92
C GLY A 75 14.81 7.11 -2.20
N GLY A 76 16.04 6.62 -2.11
CA GLY A 76 16.98 6.58 -3.22
C GLY A 76 18.44 6.43 -2.74
N PRO A 77 19.37 6.04 -3.63
CA PRO A 77 20.76 5.72 -3.26
C PRO A 77 21.49 6.85 -2.56
N LYS A 78 21.10 8.10 -2.80
CA LYS A 78 21.70 9.27 -2.18
C LYS A 78 21.55 9.29 -0.65
N TRP A 79 20.49 8.68 -0.10
CA TRP A 79 20.14 8.69 1.32
C TRP A 79 20.25 7.33 2.00
N ASP A 80 20.92 6.35 1.36
CA ASP A 80 21.03 4.95 1.82
C ASP A 80 22.12 4.72 2.89
N ASP A 81 22.84 5.76 3.34
CA ASP A 81 23.84 5.58 4.39
C ASP A 81 23.19 5.02 5.68
N PRO A 82 23.56 3.81 6.11
CA PRO A 82 23.00 3.19 7.31
C PRO A 82 23.29 3.95 8.61
N ASN A 83 24.29 4.84 8.59
CA ASN A 83 24.67 5.69 9.72
C ASN A 83 24.05 7.08 9.65
N ALA A 84 23.29 7.41 8.60
CA ALA A 84 22.64 8.70 8.49
C ALA A 84 21.69 8.96 9.67
N ARG A 85 21.70 10.20 10.15
CA ARG A 85 20.85 10.64 11.26
C ARG A 85 19.38 10.54 10.91
N ASP A 86 19.03 10.81 9.66
CA ASP A 86 17.68 10.71 9.13
C ASP A 86 17.70 10.05 7.74
N ARG A 87 16.62 9.37 7.40
CA ARG A 87 16.43 8.69 6.10
C ARG A 87 14.96 8.80 5.66
N PRO A 88 14.68 8.76 4.35
CA PRO A 88 13.32 8.87 3.80
C PRO A 88 12.30 7.93 4.46
N GLU A 89 12.69 6.68 4.74
CA GLU A 89 11.84 5.66 5.36
C GLU A 89 11.42 6.04 6.79
N ARG A 90 12.27 6.76 7.54
CA ARG A 90 11.91 7.28 8.87
C ARG A 90 10.78 8.28 8.79
N GLY A 91 10.80 9.15 7.77
CA GLY A 91 9.72 10.09 7.49
C GLY A 91 8.40 9.37 7.23
N LEU A 92 8.43 8.30 6.43
CA LEU A 92 7.23 7.51 6.13
C LEU A 92 6.66 6.84 7.39
N LEU A 93 7.51 6.24 8.23
CA LEU A 93 7.08 5.64 9.49
C LEU A 93 6.52 6.69 10.46
N ALA A 94 7.14 7.88 10.52
CA ALA A 94 6.66 9.00 11.34
C ALA A 94 5.32 9.53 10.83
N LEU A 95 5.13 9.67 9.51
CA LEU A 95 3.87 10.09 8.90
C LEU A 95 2.75 9.11 9.21
N ARG A 96 2.97 7.81 9.01
CA ARG A 96 1.97 6.75 9.31
C ARG A 96 1.56 6.78 10.78
N LYS A 97 2.54 6.93 11.68
CA LYS A 97 2.28 7.06 13.12
C LYS A 97 1.53 8.34 13.44
N GLY A 98 1.94 9.48 12.86
CA GLY A 98 1.30 10.78 13.08
C GLY A 98 -0.14 10.86 12.58
N LEU A 99 -0.46 10.18 11.49
CA LEU A 99 -1.82 10.04 10.96
C LEU A 99 -2.64 8.98 11.72
N GLY A 100 -2.03 8.16 12.57
CA GLY A 100 -2.72 7.10 13.29
C GLY A 100 -3.24 5.98 12.39
N VAL A 101 -2.66 5.84 11.18
CA VAL A 101 -3.06 4.77 10.26
C VAL A 101 -2.43 3.45 10.70
N PHE A 102 -3.26 2.43 10.90
CA PHE A 102 -2.85 1.15 11.47
C PHE A 102 -3.00 -0.04 10.53
N ALA A 103 -3.78 0.09 9.45
CA ALA A 103 -4.03 -0.99 8.51
C ALA A 103 -3.70 -0.53 7.09
N ASN A 104 -2.77 -1.22 6.43
CA ASN A 104 -2.45 -0.99 5.03
C ASN A 104 -3.15 -2.04 4.17
N LEU A 105 -4.03 -1.57 3.32
CA LEU A 105 -4.80 -2.37 2.36
C LEU A 105 -4.04 -2.42 1.03
N ARG A 106 -3.73 -3.61 0.58
CA ARG A 106 -3.02 -3.87 -0.68
C ARG A 106 -3.81 -4.85 -1.54
N PRO A 107 -4.70 -4.38 -2.43
CA PRO A 107 -5.40 -5.26 -3.36
C PRO A 107 -4.43 -5.79 -4.42
N VAL A 108 -4.48 -7.10 -4.66
CA VAL A 108 -3.72 -7.81 -5.69
C VAL A 108 -4.72 -8.51 -6.59
N LYS A 109 -5.02 -7.91 -7.72
CA LYS A 109 -5.94 -8.45 -8.73
C LYS A 109 -5.17 -8.70 -10.02
N VAL A 110 -5.29 -9.89 -10.55
CA VAL A 110 -4.70 -10.23 -11.86
C VAL A 110 -5.68 -9.88 -12.95
N HIS A 111 -5.30 -8.93 -13.82
CA HIS A 111 -6.11 -8.57 -14.97
C HIS A 111 -5.96 -9.64 -16.07
N PRO A 112 -7.07 -10.17 -16.64
CA PRO A 112 -7.01 -11.25 -17.64
C PRO A 112 -6.12 -10.94 -18.85
N ALA A 113 -6.11 -9.68 -19.30
CA ALA A 113 -5.25 -9.26 -20.41
C ALA A 113 -3.77 -9.06 -20.04
N LEU A 114 -3.37 -9.23 -18.77
CA LEU A 114 -1.99 -9.12 -18.27
C LEU A 114 -1.43 -10.46 -17.78
N ILE A 115 -2.13 -11.56 -17.95
CA ILE A 115 -1.68 -12.89 -17.50
C ILE A 115 -0.27 -13.21 -18.01
N ASP A 116 0.03 -12.86 -19.25
CA ASP A 116 1.33 -13.11 -19.88
C ASP A 116 2.44 -12.19 -19.35
N SER A 117 2.13 -11.14 -18.59
CA SER A 117 3.12 -10.25 -17.97
C SER A 117 3.68 -10.82 -16.68
N SER A 118 3.02 -11.80 -16.06
CA SER A 118 3.53 -12.48 -14.87
C SER A 118 4.48 -13.63 -15.23
N PRO A 119 5.51 -13.91 -14.42
CA PRO A 119 6.38 -15.06 -14.60
C PRO A 119 5.73 -16.40 -14.22
N LEU A 120 4.54 -16.37 -13.62
CA LEU A 120 3.83 -17.59 -13.23
C LEU A 120 3.02 -18.16 -14.41
N LYS A 121 2.73 -19.46 -14.33
CA LYS A 121 1.91 -20.14 -15.33
C LYS A 121 0.48 -19.57 -15.33
N PRO A 122 -0.11 -19.34 -16.52
CA PRO A 122 -1.44 -18.72 -16.65
C PRO A 122 -2.56 -19.40 -15.81
N GLU A 123 -2.53 -20.72 -15.68
CA GLU A 123 -3.51 -21.47 -14.90
C GLU A 123 -3.46 -21.19 -13.39
N LYS A 124 -2.35 -20.60 -12.89
CA LYS A 124 -2.20 -20.19 -11.49
C LYS A 124 -2.77 -18.81 -11.22
N LEU A 125 -2.93 -18.01 -12.26
CA LEU A 125 -3.31 -16.61 -12.18
C LEU A 125 -4.81 -16.36 -12.37
N GLN A 126 -5.52 -17.34 -12.93
CA GLN A 126 -6.94 -17.20 -13.20
C GLN A 126 -7.75 -17.00 -11.93
N GLY A 127 -8.55 -15.90 -11.90
CA GLY A 127 -9.44 -15.58 -10.78
C GLY A 127 -8.74 -15.11 -9.51
N VAL A 128 -7.47 -14.75 -9.59
CA VAL A 128 -6.73 -14.15 -8.46
C VAL A 128 -7.28 -12.75 -8.19
N ASP A 129 -7.85 -12.61 -7.00
CA ASP A 129 -8.34 -11.37 -6.42
C ASP A 129 -8.19 -11.49 -4.90
N ILE A 130 -7.12 -10.91 -4.38
CA ILE A 130 -6.70 -10.97 -2.98
C ILE A 130 -6.64 -9.56 -2.43
N LEU A 131 -7.14 -9.36 -1.23
CA LEU A 131 -6.89 -8.16 -0.45
C LEU A 131 -5.97 -8.51 0.72
N VAL A 132 -4.73 -8.02 0.68
CA VAL A 132 -3.82 -8.16 1.82
C VAL A 132 -3.98 -6.97 2.75
N ILE A 133 -4.15 -7.24 4.04
CA ILE A 133 -4.24 -6.24 5.10
C ILE A 133 -3.04 -6.43 6.02
N ARG A 134 -2.11 -5.48 5.95
CA ARG A 134 -0.90 -5.42 6.77
C ARG A 134 -1.15 -4.52 7.96
N GLU A 135 -0.90 -5.01 9.17
CA GLU A 135 -0.81 -4.16 10.36
C GLU A 135 0.41 -3.22 10.21
N LEU A 136 0.29 -1.93 10.59
CA LEU A 136 1.32 -0.92 10.30
C LEU A 136 2.02 -0.33 11.51
N THR A 137 1.54 -0.49 12.72
CA THR A 137 1.93 0.34 13.87
C THR A 137 2.65 -0.43 14.97
N GLY A 138 2.65 -1.75 14.90
CA GLY A 138 3.30 -2.63 15.85
C GLY A 138 4.46 -3.44 15.26
N GLY A 139 4.84 -4.48 15.98
CA GLY A 139 5.79 -5.49 15.55
C GLY A 139 7.24 -5.04 15.56
N LEU A 140 8.03 -5.70 14.71
CA LEU A 140 9.48 -5.56 14.67
C LEU A 140 9.95 -4.14 14.28
N TYR A 141 9.15 -3.41 13.50
CA TYR A 141 9.53 -2.08 13.03
C TYR A 141 9.41 -1.01 14.11
N PHE A 142 8.59 -1.22 15.14
CA PHE A 142 8.31 -0.25 16.19
C PHE A 142 8.69 -0.70 17.60
N GLY A 143 8.99 -1.99 17.80
CA GLY A 143 9.29 -2.56 19.10
C GLY A 143 10.58 -2.00 19.74
N TRP A 144 10.62 -2.02 21.04
CA TRP A 144 11.75 -1.56 21.85
C TRP A 144 12.10 -2.60 22.94
N PRO A 145 13.40 -2.85 23.29
CA PRO A 145 14.62 -2.17 22.84
C PRO A 145 15.02 -2.51 21.40
N LYS A 146 15.67 -1.55 20.72
CA LYS A 146 16.15 -1.68 19.35
C LYS A 146 17.49 -0.96 19.21
N GLY A 147 18.48 -1.61 18.61
CA GLY A 147 19.78 -0.99 18.39
C GLY A 147 20.96 -1.96 18.43
N ARG A 148 22.16 -1.39 18.45
CA ARG A 148 23.40 -2.10 18.56
C ARG A 148 24.12 -1.72 19.86
N ASP A 149 24.73 -2.69 20.53
CA ASP A 149 25.56 -2.49 21.72
C ASP A 149 26.71 -3.52 21.77
N VAL A 150 27.52 -3.43 22.79
CA VAL A 150 28.54 -4.44 23.09
C VAL A 150 28.14 -5.13 24.39
N LYS A 151 27.91 -6.44 24.34
CA LYS A 151 27.62 -7.28 25.49
C LYS A 151 28.66 -8.39 25.60
N ASP A 152 29.27 -8.52 26.78
CA ASP A 152 30.32 -9.53 27.07
C ASP A 152 31.49 -9.48 26.06
N GLY A 153 31.90 -8.27 25.64
CA GLY A 153 32.97 -8.02 24.67
C GLY A 153 32.65 -8.38 23.22
N ARG A 154 31.36 -8.62 22.89
CA ARG A 154 30.89 -8.96 21.54
C ARG A 154 29.87 -7.93 21.06
N GLU A 155 29.96 -7.56 19.79
CA GLU A 155 28.92 -6.74 19.14
C GLU A 155 27.59 -7.48 19.12
N ARG A 156 26.52 -6.76 19.49
CA ARG A 156 25.15 -7.28 19.49
C ARG A 156 24.21 -6.30 18.80
N ALA A 157 23.30 -6.82 17.97
CA ALA A 157 22.15 -6.10 17.45
C ALA A 157 20.87 -6.69 18.04
N VAL A 158 19.91 -5.84 18.38
CA VAL A 158 18.62 -6.23 18.95
C VAL A 158 17.51 -5.47 18.21
N ASP A 159 16.49 -6.20 17.79
CA ASP A 159 15.20 -5.70 17.38
C ASP A 159 14.11 -6.46 18.15
N THR A 160 13.13 -5.77 18.70
CA THR A 160 12.06 -6.36 19.49
C THR A 160 10.79 -6.46 18.68
N LEU A 161 10.18 -7.64 18.61
CA LEU A 161 8.87 -7.86 18.05
C LEU A 161 7.84 -7.82 19.19
N GLU A 162 7.03 -6.77 19.22
CA GLU A 162 6.02 -6.54 20.26
C GLU A 162 4.68 -6.22 19.65
N TYR A 163 3.61 -6.83 20.15
CA TYR A 163 2.23 -6.55 19.81
C TYR A 163 1.34 -6.50 21.04
N TYR A 164 0.47 -5.50 21.09
CA TYR A 164 -0.61 -5.42 22.05
C TYR A 164 -1.92 -5.99 21.47
N ASP A 165 -2.81 -6.41 22.34
CA ASP A 165 -4.08 -7.03 21.94
C ASP A 165 -4.98 -6.10 21.12
N TYR A 166 -4.99 -4.80 21.42
CA TYR A 166 -5.79 -3.81 20.72
C TYR A 166 -5.29 -3.59 19.27
N GLU A 167 -3.98 -3.63 19.02
CA GLU A 167 -3.38 -3.49 17.68
C GLU A 167 -3.82 -4.62 16.77
N ILE A 168 -3.77 -5.85 17.30
CA ILE A 168 -4.21 -7.03 16.56
C ILE A 168 -5.73 -7.00 16.34
N ARG A 169 -6.50 -6.65 17.37
CA ARG A 169 -7.95 -6.66 17.32
C ARG A 169 -8.48 -5.72 16.23
N ARG A 170 -8.04 -4.46 16.21
CA ARG A 170 -8.54 -3.46 15.25
C ARG A 170 -8.29 -3.85 13.79
N VAL A 171 -7.11 -4.43 13.47
CA VAL A 171 -6.82 -4.88 12.11
C VAL A 171 -7.62 -6.14 11.75
N MET A 172 -7.87 -7.04 12.70
CA MET A 172 -8.74 -8.20 12.51
C MET A 172 -10.20 -7.77 12.27
N GLU A 173 -10.75 -6.87 13.08
CA GLU A 173 -12.11 -6.36 12.90
C GLU A 173 -12.29 -5.74 11.51
N LEU A 174 -11.32 -4.95 11.05
CA LEU A 174 -11.32 -4.40 9.69
C LEU A 174 -11.29 -5.50 8.62
N ALA A 175 -10.44 -6.53 8.80
CA ALA A 175 -10.34 -7.64 7.86
C ALA A 175 -11.67 -8.41 7.72
N PHE A 176 -12.33 -8.70 8.83
CA PHE A 176 -13.64 -9.35 8.83
C PHE A 176 -14.73 -8.46 8.22
N ALA A 177 -14.72 -7.15 8.51
CA ALA A 177 -15.65 -6.20 7.91
C ALA A 177 -15.52 -6.15 6.38
N LEU A 178 -14.30 -6.07 5.86
CA LEU A 178 -14.04 -6.04 4.42
C LEU A 178 -14.35 -7.38 3.74
N ALA A 179 -14.12 -8.51 4.41
CA ALA A 179 -14.41 -9.83 3.87
C ALA A 179 -15.91 -10.06 3.62
N LYS A 180 -16.82 -9.40 4.36
CA LYS A 180 -18.29 -9.50 4.17
C LYS A 180 -18.73 -9.10 2.76
N GLY A 181 -18.09 -8.10 2.17
CA GLY A 181 -18.34 -7.61 0.82
C GLY A 181 -17.61 -8.40 -0.28
N ARG A 182 -16.81 -9.42 0.09
CA ARG A 182 -15.99 -10.24 -0.81
C ARG A 182 -16.43 -11.72 -0.74
N LYS A 183 -15.48 -12.65 -0.86
CA LYS A 183 -15.75 -14.12 -0.84
C LYS A 183 -16.01 -14.65 0.58
N ARG A 184 -16.10 -13.79 1.60
CA ARG A 184 -16.36 -14.10 3.01
C ARG A 184 -15.35 -15.07 3.62
N LYS A 185 -14.08 -14.89 3.29
CA LYS A 185 -12.98 -15.67 3.84
C LYS A 185 -11.86 -14.78 4.33
N VAL A 186 -11.43 -14.98 5.58
CA VAL A 186 -10.24 -14.36 6.16
C VAL A 186 -9.17 -15.42 6.36
N THR A 187 -7.99 -15.20 5.78
CA THR A 187 -6.77 -15.97 6.01
C THR A 187 -5.87 -15.19 6.94
N SER A 188 -5.83 -15.59 8.21
CA SER A 188 -4.93 -15.01 9.22
C SER A 188 -3.57 -15.67 9.11
N VAL A 189 -2.54 -14.86 8.76
CA VAL A 189 -1.16 -15.34 8.56
C VAL A 189 -0.31 -14.98 9.77
N ASP A 190 0.38 -16.00 10.32
CA ASP A 190 1.19 -15.88 11.54
C ASP A 190 2.39 -16.87 11.56
N LYS A 191 3.15 -16.89 12.64
CA LYS A 191 4.20 -17.88 12.93
C LYS A 191 4.02 -18.47 14.35
N ALA A 192 2.78 -18.86 14.69
CA ALA A 192 2.39 -19.28 16.04
C ALA A 192 3.07 -20.57 16.53
N ASN A 193 3.64 -21.37 15.62
CA ASN A 193 4.45 -22.52 16.01
C ASN A 193 5.77 -22.13 16.68
N VAL A 194 6.23 -20.86 16.55
CA VAL A 194 7.50 -20.37 17.09
C VAL A 194 7.32 -19.15 17.99
N LEU A 195 6.56 -18.11 17.55
CA LEU A 195 6.54 -16.78 18.15
C LEU A 195 5.36 -16.60 19.13
N GLU A 196 5.63 -16.03 20.30
CA GLU A 196 4.59 -15.67 21.27
C GLU A 196 3.65 -14.56 20.75
N SER A 197 4.18 -13.55 20.07
CA SER A 197 3.38 -12.52 19.40
C SER A 197 2.38 -13.11 18.40
N SER A 198 2.81 -14.11 17.65
CA SER A 198 1.94 -14.83 16.70
C SER A 198 0.92 -15.74 17.39
N ARG A 199 1.22 -16.27 18.57
CA ARG A 199 0.24 -17.01 19.39
C ARG A 199 -0.85 -16.08 19.90
N LEU A 200 -0.48 -14.89 20.38
CA LEU A 200 -1.45 -13.85 20.76
C LEU A 200 -2.28 -13.41 19.54
N TRP A 201 -1.64 -13.20 18.39
CA TRP A 201 -2.29 -12.89 17.12
C TRP A 201 -3.39 -13.89 16.78
N ARG A 202 -3.06 -15.18 16.79
CA ARG A 202 -4.01 -16.26 16.50
C ARG A 202 -5.16 -16.33 17.51
N GLN A 203 -4.88 -16.15 18.80
CA GLN A 203 -5.92 -16.14 19.84
C GLN A 203 -6.93 -15.00 19.63
N ILE A 204 -6.45 -13.82 19.22
CA ILE A 204 -7.31 -12.66 18.96
C ILE A 204 -8.10 -12.88 17.66
N ALA A 205 -7.48 -13.41 16.60
CA ALA A 205 -8.16 -13.76 15.35
C ALA A 205 -9.33 -14.73 15.60
N VAL A 206 -9.15 -15.74 16.47
CA VAL A 206 -10.23 -16.66 16.87
C VAL A 206 -11.33 -15.92 17.61
N ARG A 207 -10.98 -15.03 18.56
CA ARG A 207 -11.98 -14.25 19.32
C ARG A 207 -12.81 -13.31 18.43
N VAL A 208 -12.15 -12.61 17.49
CA VAL A 208 -12.86 -11.74 16.55
C VAL A 208 -13.68 -12.58 15.57
N GLY A 209 -13.13 -13.67 15.04
CA GLY A 209 -13.84 -14.57 14.13
C GLY A 209 -15.11 -15.16 14.74
N ALA A 210 -15.13 -15.44 16.05
CA ALA A 210 -16.32 -15.93 16.74
C ALA A 210 -17.49 -14.92 16.73
N ALA A 211 -17.21 -13.61 16.59
CA ALA A 211 -18.21 -12.56 16.45
C ALA A 211 -18.72 -12.39 15.00
N HIS A 212 -18.09 -13.07 14.03
CA HIS A 212 -18.40 -12.99 12.60
C HIS A 212 -18.62 -14.37 11.96
N PRO A 213 -19.61 -15.16 12.41
CA PRO A 213 -19.82 -16.54 11.98
C PRO A 213 -20.11 -16.68 10.47
N GLU A 214 -20.50 -15.58 9.81
CA GLU A 214 -20.74 -15.51 8.37
C GLU A 214 -19.47 -15.45 7.52
N VAL A 215 -18.29 -15.28 8.15
CA VAL A 215 -16.99 -15.19 7.48
C VAL A 215 -16.11 -16.36 7.93
N ALA A 216 -15.64 -17.15 6.98
CA ALA A 216 -14.73 -18.25 7.29
C ALA A 216 -13.35 -17.75 7.71
N LEU A 217 -12.85 -18.26 8.83
CA LEU A 217 -11.49 -17.98 9.32
C LEU A 217 -10.58 -19.18 9.05
N GLU A 218 -9.46 -18.93 8.39
CA GLU A 218 -8.37 -19.90 8.20
C GLU A 218 -7.08 -19.36 8.81
N HIS A 219 -6.32 -20.19 9.52
CA HIS A 219 -4.98 -19.87 9.98
C HIS A 219 -3.93 -20.52 9.09
N VAL A 220 -2.95 -19.72 8.65
CA VAL A 220 -1.87 -20.20 7.79
C VAL A 220 -0.54 -19.69 8.34
N LEU A 221 0.47 -20.56 8.44
CA LEU A 221 1.82 -20.11 8.77
C LEU A 221 2.41 -19.32 7.61
N VAL A 222 3.20 -18.29 7.91
CA VAL A 222 3.73 -17.34 6.92
C VAL A 222 4.51 -18.02 5.80
N ASP A 223 5.31 -19.03 6.10
CA ASP A 223 6.04 -19.84 5.12
C ASP A 223 5.09 -20.63 4.19
N THR A 224 3.97 -21.13 4.72
CA THR A 224 2.92 -21.75 3.91
C THR A 224 2.16 -20.72 3.08
N ALA A 225 1.95 -19.50 3.61
CA ALA A 225 1.30 -18.42 2.87
C ALA A 225 2.14 -18.00 1.65
N ALA A 226 3.45 -17.84 1.82
CA ALA A 226 4.38 -17.60 0.72
C ALA A 226 4.30 -18.69 -0.37
N MET A 227 4.32 -19.95 0.01
CA MET A 227 4.12 -21.04 -0.97
C MET A 227 2.75 -20.98 -1.67
N ARG A 228 1.67 -20.64 -0.95
CA ARG A 228 0.33 -20.55 -1.52
C ARG A 228 0.17 -19.40 -2.51
N LEU A 229 0.84 -18.28 -2.30
CA LEU A 229 0.87 -17.16 -3.26
C LEU A 229 1.37 -17.61 -4.64
N ILE A 230 2.29 -18.58 -4.68
CA ILE A 230 2.83 -19.11 -5.94
C ILE A 230 2.00 -20.30 -6.45
N THR A 231 1.58 -21.21 -5.58
CA THR A 231 1.00 -22.49 -5.99
C THR A 231 -0.51 -22.48 -6.21
N GLY A 232 -1.24 -21.57 -5.53
CA GLY A 232 -2.70 -21.50 -5.59
C GLY A 232 -3.28 -20.21 -5.01
N PRO A 233 -2.87 -19.03 -5.52
CA PRO A 233 -3.30 -17.74 -4.95
C PRO A 233 -4.80 -17.48 -5.05
N ALA A 234 -5.48 -18.02 -6.05
CA ALA A 234 -6.93 -17.85 -6.25
C ALA A 234 -7.81 -18.40 -5.09
N GLY A 235 -7.24 -19.28 -4.25
CA GLY A 235 -7.89 -19.81 -3.04
C GLY A 235 -7.91 -18.83 -1.85
N MET A 236 -7.22 -17.70 -1.96
CA MET A 236 -7.19 -16.62 -0.96
C MET A 236 -8.23 -15.54 -1.28
N ASP A 237 -8.68 -14.82 -0.24
CA ASP A 237 -9.60 -13.67 -0.37
C ASP A 237 -9.04 -12.48 0.42
N VAL A 238 -9.38 -12.36 1.70
CA VAL A 238 -8.76 -11.37 2.58
C VAL A 238 -7.66 -12.05 3.38
N VAL A 239 -6.44 -11.56 3.24
CA VAL A 239 -5.26 -12.01 3.99
C VAL A 239 -4.90 -10.95 5.01
N VAL A 240 -4.84 -11.30 6.28
CA VAL A 240 -4.46 -10.36 7.34
C VAL A 240 -3.22 -10.88 8.07
N THR A 241 -2.25 -9.99 8.28
CA THR A 241 -0.97 -10.37 8.89
C THR A 241 -0.28 -9.20 9.58
N GLU A 242 0.70 -9.52 10.40
CA GLU A 242 1.54 -8.56 11.09
C GLU A 242 2.44 -7.78 10.12
N ASN A 243 3.09 -6.74 10.63
CA ASN A 243 3.79 -5.71 9.87
C ASN A 243 4.86 -6.28 8.93
N MET A 244 5.86 -6.99 9.45
CA MET A 244 6.98 -7.49 8.64
C MET A 244 6.55 -8.60 7.66
N PHE A 245 5.69 -9.53 8.09
CA PHE A 245 5.19 -10.57 7.18
C PHE A 245 4.34 -9.97 6.06
N GLY A 246 3.53 -8.96 6.40
CA GLY A 246 2.73 -8.24 5.41
C GLY A 246 3.58 -7.52 4.38
N ASP A 247 4.71 -6.94 4.79
CA ASP A 247 5.67 -6.32 3.88
C ASP A 247 6.21 -7.33 2.85
N ILE A 248 6.76 -8.43 3.35
CA ILE A 248 7.39 -9.46 2.50
C ILE A 248 6.35 -10.13 1.57
N LEU A 249 5.21 -10.56 2.12
CA LEU A 249 4.20 -11.27 1.35
C LEU A 249 3.52 -10.41 0.28
N THR A 250 3.41 -9.09 0.51
CA THR A 250 2.82 -8.22 -0.51
C THR A 250 3.76 -7.92 -1.65
N ASP A 251 5.06 -7.86 -1.40
CA ASP A 251 6.07 -7.75 -2.46
C ASP A 251 6.10 -9.03 -3.30
N GLU A 252 6.03 -10.20 -2.67
CA GLU A 252 5.86 -11.48 -3.37
C GLU A 252 4.56 -11.51 -4.18
N ALA A 253 3.45 -11.09 -3.61
CA ALA A 253 2.14 -11.05 -4.28
C ALA A 253 2.12 -10.07 -5.47
N SER A 254 2.98 -9.04 -5.48
CA SER A 254 3.08 -8.10 -6.60
C SER A 254 3.43 -8.78 -7.92
N VAL A 255 4.20 -9.85 -7.86
CA VAL A 255 4.59 -10.65 -9.02
C VAL A 255 3.39 -11.27 -9.75
N LEU A 256 2.28 -11.52 -9.04
CA LEU A 256 1.04 -12.05 -9.61
C LEU A 256 0.41 -11.07 -10.61
N ALA A 257 0.46 -9.78 -10.32
CA ALA A 257 -0.12 -8.73 -11.16
C ALA A 257 0.72 -8.37 -12.40
N GLY A 258 1.94 -8.94 -12.51
CA GLY A 258 2.86 -8.73 -13.63
C GLY A 258 3.77 -7.50 -13.48
N SER A 259 3.41 -6.53 -12.66
CA SER A 259 4.25 -5.35 -12.34
C SER A 259 3.82 -4.73 -11.02
N MET A 260 4.79 -4.25 -10.23
CA MET A 260 4.54 -3.44 -9.04
C MET A 260 3.85 -2.11 -9.37
N GLY A 261 4.07 -1.58 -10.59
CA GLY A 261 3.43 -0.37 -11.08
C GLY A 261 1.91 -0.46 -11.23
N MET A 262 1.34 -1.67 -11.12
CA MET A 262 -0.10 -1.92 -11.15
C MET A 262 -0.79 -1.79 -9.80
N LEU A 263 -0.05 -1.82 -8.70
CA LEU A 263 -0.61 -2.09 -7.38
C LEU A 263 -0.75 -0.84 -6.52
N PRO A 264 -1.99 -0.50 -6.13
CA PRO A 264 -2.27 0.58 -5.19
C PRO A 264 -2.12 0.12 -3.75
N SER A 265 -2.09 1.08 -2.84
CA SER A 265 -2.35 0.83 -1.42
C SER A 265 -3.07 1.97 -0.73
N ALA A 266 -3.77 1.63 0.35
CA ALA A 266 -4.40 2.57 1.27
C ALA A 266 -4.02 2.23 2.70
N SER A 267 -3.47 3.19 3.43
CA SER A 267 -3.23 3.07 4.86
C SER A 267 -4.35 3.79 5.61
N LEU A 268 -5.14 3.05 6.39
CA LEU A 268 -6.33 3.52 7.07
C LEU A 268 -6.15 3.52 8.59
N GLY A 269 -6.77 4.50 9.25
CA GLY A 269 -6.82 4.66 10.69
C GLY A 269 -8.26 4.64 11.21
N GLU A 270 -8.44 5.11 12.45
CA GLU A 270 -9.78 5.31 13.02
C GLU A 270 -10.44 6.61 12.50
N GLY A 271 -9.65 7.54 11.97
CA GLY A 271 -10.11 8.79 11.36
C GLY A 271 -10.49 8.64 9.89
N GLN A 272 -10.98 9.73 9.29
CA GLN A 272 -11.29 9.77 7.86
C GLN A 272 -10.03 9.91 6.99
N ALA A 273 -9.03 10.66 7.46
CA ALA A 273 -7.80 10.88 6.72
C ALA A 273 -7.02 9.58 6.58
N GLY A 274 -6.85 9.11 5.35
CA GLY A 274 -6.00 7.99 4.98
C GLY A 274 -4.75 8.46 4.23
N LEU A 275 -3.73 7.57 4.18
CA LEU A 275 -2.55 7.75 3.35
C LEU A 275 -2.61 6.78 2.18
N TYR A 276 -2.53 7.30 0.96
CA TYR A 276 -2.69 6.56 -0.29
C TYR A 276 -1.40 6.65 -1.09
N GLU A 277 -0.82 5.51 -1.40
CA GLU A 277 0.48 5.40 -2.07
C GLU A 277 0.52 4.13 -2.94
N PRO A 278 1.21 4.12 -4.09
CA PRO A 278 1.47 2.88 -4.81
C PRO A 278 2.42 1.99 -4.01
N ILE A 279 2.47 0.69 -4.32
CA ILE A 279 3.37 -0.25 -3.64
C ILE A 279 4.82 -0.10 -4.12
N HIS A 280 5.03 0.35 -5.38
CA HIS A 280 6.37 0.53 -5.93
C HIS A 280 7.20 1.59 -5.19
N GLY A 281 8.52 1.44 -5.21
CA GLY A 281 9.45 2.43 -4.69
C GLY A 281 9.69 3.61 -5.63
N SER A 282 10.74 4.37 -5.35
CA SER A 282 11.12 5.58 -6.09
C SER A 282 11.74 5.35 -7.47
N ALA A 283 12.17 4.13 -7.80
CA ALA A 283 12.76 3.71 -9.08
C ALA A 283 13.71 4.78 -9.68
N PRO A 284 14.81 5.12 -8.98
CA PRO A 284 15.67 6.25 -9.34
C PRO A 284 16.35 6.09 -10.70
N ASP A 285 16.47 4.87 -11.20
CA ASP A 285 17.03 4.51 -12.50
C ASP A 285 16.19 4.98 -13.69
N ILE A 286 14.87 5.12 -13.50
CA ILE A 286 13.97 5.59 -14.57
C ILE A 286 13.33 6.96 -14.26
N ALA A 287 13.68 7.58 -13.15
CA ALA A 287 13.18 8.90 -12.77
C ALA A 287 13.50 9.96 -13.83
N GLY A 288 12.53 10.81 -14.16
CA GLY A 288 12.65 11.88 -15.16
C GLY A 288 12.57 11.39 -16.62
N GLN A 289 12.36 10.09 -16.85
CA GLN A 289 12.28 9.54 -18.22
C GLN A 289 10.84 9.48 -18.77
N GLY A 290 9.83 9.71 -17.94
CA GLY A 290 8.43 9.68 -18.34
C GLY A 290 7.93 8.30 -18.80
N ILE A 291 8.52 7.21 -18.26
CA ILE A 291 8.19 5.83 -18.63
C ILE A 291 7.61 5.01 -17.48
N ALA A 292 7.53 5.58 -16.28
CA ALA A 292 6.95 4.93 -15.12
C ALA A 292 5.46 4.60 -15.34
N ASN A 293 5.02 3.44 -14.86
CA ASN A 293 3.61 3.06 -14.90
C ASN A 293 2.82 3.82 -13.82
N PRO A 294 1.84 4.68 -14.18
CA PRO A 294 1.10 5.48 -13.20
C PRO A 294 -0.11 4.75 -12.62
N ILE A 295 -0.43 3.53 -13.07
CA ILE A 295 -1.70 2.85 -12.72
C ILE A 295 -1.81 2.62 -11.22
N GLY A 296 -0.75 2.18 -10.54
CA GLY A 296 -0.77 1.97 -9.10
C GLY A 296 -1.11 3.26 -8.33
N MET A 297 -0.58 4.39 -8.77
CA MET A 297 -0.88 5.70 -8.18
C MET A 297 -2.30 6.17 -8.49
N ILE A 298 -2.78 5.99 -9.72
CA ILE A 298 -4.15 6.30 -10.13
C ILE A 298 -5.17 5.44 -9.35
N LEU A 299 -4.90 4.16 -9.17
CA LEU A 299 -5.74 3.28 -8.36
C LEU A 299 -5.67 3.62 -6.86
N SER A 300 -4.52 4.11 -6.36
CA SER A 300 -4.43 4.65 -4.99
C SER A 300 -5.29 5.89 -4.82
N ALA A 301 -5.38 6.75 -5.84
CA ALA A 301 -6.32 7.87 -5.86
C ALA A 301 -7.78 7.40 -5.90
N ALA A 302 -8.11 6.31 -6.59
CA ALA A 302 -9.44 5.70 -6.51
C ALA A 302 -9.76 5.20 -5.09
N MET A 303 -8.79 4.56 -4.41
CA MET A 303 -8.95 4.16 -3.01
C MET A 303 -9.14 5.38 -2.07
N LEU A 304 -8.48 6.50 -2.34
CA LEU A 304 -8.68 7.77 -1.63
C LEU A 304 -10.14 8.23 -1.74
N LEU A 305 -10.68 8.26 -2.95
CA LEU A 305 -12.09 8.63 -3.17
C LEU A 305 -13.04 7.72 -2.40
N ARG A 306 -12.79 6.41 -2.41
CA ARG A 306 -13.61 5.40 -1.72
C ARG A 306 -13.54 5.51 -0.22
N HIS A 307 -12.34 5.47 0.35
CA HIS A 307 -12.17 5.27 1.79
C HIS A 307 -12.18 6.56 2.60
N SER A 308 -11.54 7.64 2.12
CA SER A 308 -11.54 8.91 2.85
C SER A 308 -12.74 9.80 2.49
N LEU A 309 -13.16 9.83 1.23
CA LEU A 309 -14.20 10.76 0.78
C LEU A 309 -15.59 10.10 0.64
N GLY A 310 -15.70 8.77 0.73
CA GLY A 310 -16.96 8.04 0.59
C GLY A 310 -17.57 8.08 -0.81
N LEU A 311 -16.76 8.35 -1.84
CA LEU A 311 -17.16 8.53 -3.23
C LEU A 311 -16.98 7.22 -4.02
N GLU A 312 -17.84 6.25 -3.77
CA GLU A 312 -17.77 4.91 -4.38
C GLU A 312 -17.96 4.92 -5.88
N THR A 313 -18.88 5.76 -6.39
CA THR A 313 -19.19 5.85 -7.83
C THR A 313 -18.00 6.37 -8.61
N GLU A 314 -17.34 7.39 -8.09
CA GLU A 314 -16.16 8.03 -8.68
C GLU A 314 -14.95 7.09 -8.65
N ALA A 315 -14.74 6.40 -7.52
CA ALA A 315 -13.71 5.38 -7.40
C ALA A 315 -13.90 4.24 -8.41
N ALA A 316 -15.12 3.73 -8.51
CA ALA A 316 -15.46 2.68 -9.48
C ALA A 316 -15.33 3.16 -10.95
N ALA A 317 -15.55 4.45 -11.23
CA ALA A 317 -15.33 5.02 -12.56
C ALA A 317 -13.85 4.96 -12.96
N ILE A 318 -12.93 5.33 -12.04
CA ILE A 318 -11.47 5.22 -12.27
C ILE A 318 -11.07 3.76 -12.49
N GLU A 319 -11.50 2.86 -11.61
CA GLU A 319 -11.16 1.44 -11.70
C GLU A 319 -11.63 0.83 -13.03
N ARG A 320 -12.84 1.15 -13.46
CA ARG A 320 -13.37 0.73 -14.75
C ARG A 320 -12.56 1.31 -15.92
N ALA A 321 -12.22 2.59 -15.90
CA ALA A 321 -11.42 3.23 -16.94
C ALA A 321 -10.03 2.60 -17.07
N VAL A 322 -9.40 2.24 -15.96
CA VAL A 322 -8.14 1.49 -15.95
C VAL A 322 -8.31 0.10 -16.56
N ASP A 323 -9.34 -0.65 -16.16
CA ASP A 323 -9.64 -1.99 -16.67
C ASP A 323 -9.89 -1.97 -18.19
N GLU A 324 -10.68 -1.00 -18.68
CA GLU A 324 -10.95 -0.80 -20.10
C GLU A 324 -9.70 -0.40 -20.89
N ALA A 325 -8.82 0.47 -20.34
CA ALA A 325 -7.57 0.85 -20.98
C ALA A 325 -6.66 -0.36 -21.17
N ILE A 326 -6.50 -1.16 -20.13
CA ILE A 326 -5.71 -2.39 -20.16
C ILE A 326 -6.31 -3.40 -21.16
N THR A 327 -7.63 -3.59 -21.16
CA THR A 327 -8.33 -4.47 -22.09
C THR A 327 -8.14 -4.05 -23.53
N ALA A 328 -8.10 -2.73 -23.80
CA ALA A 328 -7.83 -2.17 -25.12
C ALA A 328 -6.35 -2.27 -25.55
N GLY A 329 -5.48 -2.85 -24.72
CA GLY A 329 -4.08 -3.07 -25.05
C GLY A 329 -3.12 -1.96 -24.61
N ALA A 330 -3.57 -0.98 -23.79
CA ALA A 330 -2.69 0.03 -23.23
C ALA A 330 -1.63 -0.63 -22.31
N ARG A 331 -0.35 -0.36 -22.56
CA ARG A 331 0.80 -0.96 -21.84
C ARG A 331 1.95 0.03 -21.75
N THR A 332 2.49 0.19 -20.56
CA THR A 332 3.79 0.82 -20.28
C THR A 332 4.94 -0.20 -20.46
N ALA A 333 6.18 0.25 -20.36
CA ALA A 333 7.35 -0.58 -20.62
C ALA A 333 7.45 -1.81 -19.70
N ASP A 334 7.12 -1.66 -18.43
CA ASP A 334 7.07 -2.73 -17.42
C ASP A 334 6.04 -3.82 -17.71
N LEU A 335 5.02 -3.50 -18.52
CA LEU A 335 3.99 -4.42 -19.01
C LEU A 335 4.24 -4.87 -20.48
N GLY A 336 5.47 -4.66 -20.98
CA GLY A 336 5.86 -5.02 -22.35
C GLY A 336 5.34 -4.09 -23.44
N GLY A 337 4.84 -2.90 -23.10
CA GLY A 337 4.33 -1.89 -24.02
C GLY A 337 5.31 -0.76 -24.32
N LYS A 338 4.78 0.35 -24.84
CA LYS A 338 5.57 1.53 -25.24
C LYS A 338 4.95 2.85 -24.81
N LEU A 339 3.83 2.83 -24.06
CA LEU A 339 3.21 4.06 -23.62
C LEU A 339 4.09 4.74 -22.56
N THR A 340 4.18 6.06 -22.67
CA THR A 340 4.76 6.89 -21.61
C THR A 340 3.81 6.97 -20.41
N THR A 341 4.32 7.47 -19.28
CA THR A 341 3.53 7.73 -18.08
C THR A 341 2.29 8.58 -18.42
N GLN A 342 2.49 9.69 -19.14
CA GLN A 342 1.43 10.58 -19.58
C GLN A 342 0.45 9.88 -20.53
N GLN A 343 0.93 9.17 -21.54
CA GLN A 343 0.07 8.49 -22.51
C GLN A 343 -0.83 7.43 -21.86
N MET A 344 -0.33 6.73 -20.84
CA MET A 344 -1.15 5.79 -20.09
C MET A 344 -2.27 6.52 -19.34
N ALA A 345 -1.99 7.64 -18.69
CA ALA A 345 -3.03 8.46 -18.05
C ALA A 345 -4.04 9.02 -19.06
N ASP A 346 -3.60 9.47 -20.24
CA ASP A 346 -4.48 9.93 -21.33
C ASP A 346 -5.43 8.81 -21.79
N GLU A 347 -4.95 7.56 -21.90
CA GLU A 347 -5.78 6.39 -22.22
C GLU A 347 -6.85 6.13 -21.14
N ILE A 348 -6.52 6.34 -19.87
CA ILE A 348 -7.47 6.18 -18.76
C ILE A 348 -8.48 7.33 -18.75
N ILE A 349 -8.03 8.59 -18.83
CA ILE A 349 -8.91 9.77 -18.80
C ILE A 349 -9.94 9.72 -19.95
N ARG A 350 -9.56 9.25 -21.12
CA ARG A 350 -10.47 9.13 -22.26
C ARG A 350 -11.64 8.16 -22.03
N ARG A 351 -11.53 7.27 -21.02
CA ARG A 351 -12.52 6.24 -20.67
C ARG A 351 -13.34 6.57 -19.41
N LEU A 352 -13.02 7.65 -18.73
CA LEU A 352 -13.86 8.17 -17.65
C LEU A 352 -15.19 8.68 -18.18
#